data_4ebbc48ebfec479fdc5c751c111f7379
#
_entry.id   4ebbc48ebfec479fdc5c751c111f7379
#
_cell.length_a   1.000
_cell.length_b   1.000
_cell.length_c   1.000
_cell.angle_alpha   90.00
_cell.angle_beta   90.00
_cell.angle_gamma   90.00
#
_symmetry.space_group_name_H-M   'P 1'
#
loop_
_entity.id
_entity.type
_entity.pdbx_description
1 polymer ?
#
loop_
_entity_poly.entity_id
_entity_poly.type
_entity_poly.pdbx_seq_one_letter_code
_entity_poly.pdbx_strand_id
1 'polypeptide(L)'
;MLQEQHTDKNNLILVGMPGAGKSTIGRALAERLGLSFCDTDDLLRAATGMTLIEILDTYGVDGFIERENRLCAALALRDTVIATGGSVVYGAEAMAHLGKIGRVIYLSVSEEINLSHLSDLPTRGVVMRAGQTFADLYRERTPLYEKYADLIVDCDGFTPEDGGASVCAIVGTIEKELSGARV
;
A
#
# COMPACT_ATOMS: atom_id res chain seq x y z
N MET A 1 7.43 -3.23 37.34
CA MET A 1 8.12 -3.81 36.18
C MET A 1 7.20 -3.69 34.98
N LEU A 2 7.35 -2.61 34.22
CA LEU A 2 6.66 -2.44 32.95
C LEU A 2 7.40 -3.33 31.96
N GLN A 3 6.75 -4.40 31.49
CA GLN A 3 7.23 -5.17 30.35
C GLN A 3 7.25 -4.23 29.15
N GLU A 4 8.46 -3.87 28.68
CA GLU A 4 8.65 -3.34 27.35
C GLU A 4 8.07 -4.37 26.37
N GLN A 5 6.89 -4.05 25.82
CA GLN A 5 6.37 -4.77 24.68
C GLN A 5 7.31 -4.47 23.52
N HIS A 6 8.28 -5.36 23.30
CA HIS A 6 8.93 -5.46 22.00
C HIS A 6 7.81 -5.70 20.98
N THR A 7 7.36 -4.65 20.35
CA THR A 7 6.54 -4.76 19.15
C THR A 7 7.48 -5.28 18.06
N ASP A 8 7.53 -6.60 17.91
CA ASP A 8 8.17 -7.23 16.76
C ASP A 8 7.44 -6.73 15.53
N LYS A 9 8.02 -5.72 14.85
CA LYS A 9 7.54 -5.20 13.59
C LYS A 9 7.83 -6.23 12.48
N ASN A 10 7.10 -7.34 12.49
CA ASN A 10 7.37 -8.48 11.61
C ASN A 10 6.66 -8.37 10.25
N ASN A 11 5.78 -7.38 10.07
CA ASN A 11 5.11 -7.17 8.79
C ASN A 11 5.84 -6.13 7.92
N LEU A 12 5.64 -6.21 6.61
CA LEU A 12 6.06 -5.19 5.65
C LEU A 12 4.80 -4.58 5.04
N ILE A 13 4.62 -3.28 5.23
CA ILE A 13 3.42 -2.56 4.79
C ILE A 13 3.76 -1.76 3.54
N LEU A 14 3.17 -2.12 2.40
CA LEU A 14 3.38 -1.41 1.14
C LEU A 14 2.32 -0.33 0.96
N VAL A 15 2.76 0.92 0.89
CA VAL A 15 1.92 2.09 0.58
C VAL A 15 2.39 2.74 -0.73
N GLY A 16 1.52 3.52 -1.37
CA GLY A 16 1.84 4.23 -2.61
C GLY A 16 0.61 4.42 -3.48
N MET A 17 0.79 5.15 -4.56
CA MET A 17 -0.29 5.50 -5.50
C MET A 17 -0.97 4.26 -6.10
N PRO A 18 -2.24 4.38 -6.56
CA PRO A 18 -2.84 3.38 -7.43
C PRO A 18 -1.94 3.15 -8.65
N GLY A 19 -1.72 1.90 -9.05
CA GLY A 19 -0.82 1.57 -10.16
C GLY A 19 0.67 1.48 -9.82
N ALA A 20 1.09 1.79 -8.59
CA ALA A 20 2.50 1.67 -8.16
C ALA A 20 3.03 0.23 -7.99
N GLY A 21 2.25 -0.79 -8.35
CA GLY A 21 2.70 -2.18 -8.32
C GLY A 21 2.65 -2.86 -6.96
N LYS A 22 2.01 -2.28 -5.94
CA LYS A 22 1.99 -2.80 -4.56
C LYS A 22 1.63 -4.28 -4.45
N SER A 23 0.57 -4.71 -5.10
CA SER A 23 0.12 -6.11 -5.03
C SER A 23 1.07 -7.05 -5.78
N THR A 24 1.63 -6.62 -6.92
CA THR A 24 2.57 -7.41 -7.73
C THR A 24 3.92 -7.54 -7.02
N ILE A 25 4.50 -6.42 -6.61
CA ILE A 25 5.77 -6.36 -5.87
C ILE A 25 5.60 -7.06 -4.51
N GLY A 26 4.47 -6.86 -3.84
CA GLY A 26 4.19 -7.44 -2.54
C GLY A 26 4.12 -8.96 -2.55
N ARG A 27 3.49 -9.57 -3.56
CA ARG A 27 3.47 -11.04 -3.73
C ARG A 27 4.88 -11.60 -3.94
N ALA A 28 5.66 -10.97 -4.83
CA ALA A 28 7.03 -11.38 -5.11
C ALA A 28 7.94 -11.21 -3.88
N LEU A 29 7.77 -10.13 -3.13
CA LEU A 29 8.50 -9.88 -1.89
C LEU A 29 8.15 -10.91 -0.82
N ALA A 30 6.87 -11.24 -0.65
CA ALA A 30 6.41 -12.25 0.29
C ALA A 30 7.00 -13.63 -0.04
N GLU A 31 6.93 -14.04 -1.30
CA GLU A 31 7.53 -15.29 -1.78
C GLU A 31 9.04 -15.33 -1.51
N ARG A 32 9.75 -14.24 -1.86
CA ARG A 32 11.20 -14.13 -1.67
C ARG A 32 11.65 -14.24 -0.23
N LEU A 33 10.86 -13.66 0.71
CA LEU A 33 11.18 -13.63 2.14
C LEU A 33 10.55 -14.79 2.94
N GLY A 34 9.74 -15.64 2.31
CA GLY A 34 9.00 -16.70 2.98
C GLY A 34 7.91 -16.18 3.92
N LEU A 35 7.32 -15.02 3.61
CA LEU A 35 6.25 -14.38 4.36
C LEU A 35 4.89 -14.68 3.72
N SER A 36 3.81 -14.49 4.49
CA SER A 36 2.45 -14.45 3.95
C SER A 36 2.22 -13.18 3.14
N PHE A 37 1.20 -13.19 2.27
CA PHE A 37 0.76 -12.00 1.54
C PHE A 37 -0.69 -11.67 1.85
N CYS A 38 -0.98 -10.38 2.02
CA CYS A 38 -2.33 -9.86 2.21
C CYS A 38 -2.53 -8.58 1.40
N ASP A 39 -3.66 -8.48 0.69
CA ASP A 39 -4.10 -7.27 0.03
C ASP A 39 -5.32 -6.71 0.77
N THR A 40 -5.25 -5.46 1.26
CA THR A 40 -6.35 -4.88 2.05
C THR A 40 -7.59 -4.59 1.21
N ASP A 41 -7.45 -4.41 -0.10
CA ASP A 41 -8.58 -4.27 -1.02
C ASP A 41 -9.38 -5.59 -1.12
N ASP A 42 -8.68 -6.75 -1.11
CA ASP A 42 -9.32 -8.06 -1.06
C ASP A 42 -10.07 -8.25 0.27
N LEU A 43 -9.48 -7.84 1.38
CA LEU A 43 -10.13 -7.90 2.69
C LEU A 43 -11.36 -6.99 2.75
N LEU A 44 -11.28 -5.79 2.17
CA LEU A 44 -12.40 -4.86 2.14
C LEU A 44 -13.57 -5.42 1.31
N ARG A 45 -13.27 -6.02 0.16
CA ARG A 45 -14.27 -6.75 -0.66
C ARG A 45 -14.90 -7.91 0.10
N ALA A 46 -14.09 -8.71 0.77
CA ALA A 46 -14.59 -9.85 1.55
C ALA A 46 -15.46 -9.40 2.74
N ALA A 47 -15.07 -8.34 3.42
CA ALA A 47 -15.80 -7.82 4.59
C ALA A 47 -17.14 -7.17 4.22
N THR A 48 -17.25 -6.58 3.01
CA THR A 48 -18.46 -5.87 2.58
C THR A 48 -19.34 -6.68 1.65
N GLY A 49 -18.81 -7.72 1.01
CA GLY A 49 -19.48 -8.45 -0.08
C GLY A 49 -19.65 -7.61 -1.36
N MET A 50 -18.95 -6.48 -1.47
CA MET A 50 -19.04 -5.50 -2.56
C MET A 50 -17.70 -5.36 -3.29
N THR A 51 -17.72 -4.95 -4.54
CA THR A 51 -16.55 -4.43 -5.25
C THR A 51 -16.16 -3.06 -4.70
N LEU A 52 -14.94 -2.62 -4.95
CA LEU A 52 -14.48 -1.28 -4.50
C LEU A 52 -15.33 -0.15 -5.12
N ILE A 53 -15.79 -0.34 -6.36
CA ILE A 53 -16.66 0.62 -7.04
C ILE A 53 -18.03 0.68 -6.35
N GLU A 54 -18.64 -0.46 -6.06
CA GLU A 54 -19.93 -0.51 -5.34
C GLU A 54 -19.83 0.12 -3.95
N ILE A 55 -18.69 -0.04 -3.26
CA ILE A 55 -18.44 0.64 -1.97
C ILE A 55 -18.40 2.16 -2.16
N LEU A 56 -17.68 2.64 -3.19
CA LEU A 56 -17.61 4.07 -3.52
C LEU A 56 -18.96 4.64 -3.91
N ASP A 57 -19.72 3.93 -4.75
CA ASP A 57 -21.06 4.36 -5.20
C ASP A 57 -22.06 4.39 -4.04
N THR A 58 -21.96 3.43 -3.13
CA THR A 58 -22.90 3.30 -2.01
C THR A 58 -22.60 4.28 -0.86
N TYR A 59 -21.33 4.46 -0.53
CA TYR A 59 -20.93 5.18 0.69
C TYR A 59 -20.14 6.48 0.41
N GLY A 60 -19.85 6.77 -0.86
CA GLY A 60 -19.02 7.90 -1.25
C GLY A 60 -17.56 7.75 -0.83
N VAL A 61 -16.77 8.77 -1.15
CA VAL A 61 -15.33 8.80 -0.85
C VAL A 61 -15.04 8.72 0.65
N ASP A 62 -15.73 9.51 1.44
CA ASP A 62 -15.49 9.57 2.90
C ASP A 62 -15.92 8.25 3.59
N GLY A 63 -17.03 7.65 3.14
CA GLY A 63 -17.47 6.37 3.66
C GLY A 63 -16.57 5.20 3.25
N PHE A 64 -15.91 5.28 2.09
CA PHE A 64 -14.88 4.32 1.68
C PHE A 64 -13.66 4.43 2.60
N ILE A 65 -13.12 5.64 2.76
CA ILE A 65 -11.96 5.92 3.61
C ILE A 65 -12.20 5.46 5.06
N GLU A 66 -13.39 5.71 5.59
CA GLU A 66 -13.74 5.27 6.94
C GLU A 66 -13.69 3.75 7.10
N ARG A 67 -14.21 3.00 6.12
CA ARG A 67 -14.18 1.54 6.12
C ARG A 67 -12.78 0.99 5.99
N GLU A 68 -11.99 1.53 5.07
CA GLU A 68 -10.58 1.19 4.91
C GLU A 68 -9.79 1.47 6.21
N ASN A 69 -9.99 2.64 6.83
CA ASN A 69 -9.36 3.01 8.10
C ASN A 69 -9.70 2.00 9.21
N ARG A 70 -10.97 1.69 9.41
CA ARG A 70 -11.41 0.71 10.42
C ARG A 70 -10.84 -0.68 10.18
N LEU A 71 -10.86 -1.14 8.93
CA LEU A 71 -10.32 -2.45 8.56
C LEU A 71 -8.84 -2.52 8.85
N CYS A 72 -8.06 -1.55 8.35
CA CYS A 72 -6.60 -1.53 8.52
C CYS A 72 -6.19 -1.33 9.99
N ALA A 73 -6.95 -0.54 10.78
CA ALA A 73 -6.70 -0.35 12.20
C ALA A 73 -6.95 -1.62 13.05
N ALA A 74 -7.73 -2.58 12.53
CA ALA A 74 -8.07 -3.82 13.23
C ALA A 74 -7.24 -5.03 12.76
N LEU A 75 -6.28 -4.87 11.85
CA LEU A 75 -5.47 -5.97 11.33
C LEU A 75 -4.61 -6.61 12.42
N ALA A 76 -4.71 -7.93 12.55
CA ALA A 76 -3.93 -8.73 13.49
C ALA A 76 -3.06 -9.76 12.74
N LEU A 77 -2.22 -9.26 11.82
CA LEU A 77 -1.35 -10.06 10.97
C LEU A 77 0.08 -10.07 11.51
N ARG A 78 0.81 -11.16 11.26
CA ARG A 78 2.24 -11.33 11.56
C ARG A 78 2.93 -11.99 10.38
N ASP A 79 4.21 -11.70 10.23
CA ASP A 79 5.07 -12.30 9.19
C ASP A 79 4.41 -12.20 7.80
N THR A 80 3.84 -11.02 7.49
CA THR A 80 3.03 -10.79 6.31
C THR A 80 3.49 -9.53 5.56
N VAL A 81 3.56 -9.62 4.24
CA VAL A 81 3.61 -8.45 3.37
C VAL A 81 2.18 -7.98 3.12
N ILE A 82 1.86 -6.76 3.51
CA ILE A 82 0.53 -6.17 3.43
C ILE A 82 0.54 -5.09 2.34
N ALA A 83 -0.10 -5.35 1.21
CA ALA A 83 -0.36 -4.34 0.19
C ALA A 83 -1.65 -3.58 0.55
N THR A 84 -1.56 -2.25 0.62
CA THR A 84 -2.70 -1.40 1.03
C THR A 84 -3.38 -0.74 -0.16
N GLY A 85 -4.64 -0.34 0.01
CA GLY A 85 -5.29 0.61 -0.88
C GLY A 85 -4.53 1.95 -0.91
N GLY A 86 -4.63 2.69 -2.03
CA GLY A 86 -3.92 3.98 -2.16
C GLY A 86 -4.45 5.08 -1.24
N SER A 87 -5.66 4.93 -0.70
CA SER A 87 -6.31 5.89 0.20
C SER A 87 -6.01 5.67 1.69
N VAL A 88 -5.33 4.57 2.04
CA VAL A 88 -5.02 4.22 3.44
C VAL A 88 -4.37 5.36 4.23
N VAL A 89 -3.57 6.19 3.57
CA VAL A 89 -2.85 7.33 4.19
C VAL A 89 -3.75 8.45 4.71
N TYR A 90 -5.03 8.46 4.34
CA TYR A 90 -6.03 9.34 4.93
C TYR A 90 -6.52 8.85 6.30
N GLY A 91 -6.37 7.56 6.58
CA GLY A 91 -6.77 6.93 7.85
C GLY A 91 -5.68 7.05 8.90
N ALA A 92 -5.77 8.05 9.79
CA ALA A 92 -4.77 8.27 10.84
C ALA A 92 -4.65 7.08 11.81
N GLU A 93 -5.77 6.43 12.15
CA GLU A 93 -5.79 5.25 13.03
C GLU A 93 -5.17 4.03 12.33
N ALA A 94 -5.52 3.83 11.05
CA ALA A 94 -4.93 2.78 10.22
C ALA A 94 -3.42 2.94 10.15
N MET A 95 -2.92 4.11 9.77
CA MET A 95 -1.48 4.35 9.64
C MET A 95 -0.73 4.24 10.97
N ALA A 96 -1.33 4.71 12.06
CA ALA A 96 -0.76 4.55 13.40
C ALA A 96 -0.67 3.06 13.81
N HIS A 97 -1.68 2.27 13.47
CA HIS A 97 -1.68 0.83 13.75
C HIS A 97 -0.69 0.07 12.86
N LEU A 98 -0.74 0.30 11.55
CA LEU A 98 0.16 -0.33 10.58
C LEU A 98 1.63 -0.06 10.91
N GLY A 99 1.98 1.17 11.28
CA GLY A 99 3.33 1.52 11.72
C GLY A 99 3.76 0.86 13.05
N LYS A 100 2.81 0.39 13.88
CA LYS A 100 3.11 -0.38 15.09
C LYS A 100 3.38 -1.86 14.78
N ILE A 101 2.61 -2.46 13.86
CA ILE A 101 2.69 -3.89 13.56
C ILE A 101 3.70 -4.23 12.45
N GLY A 102 4.22 -3.24 11.71
CA GLY A 102 5.13 -3.49 10.60
C GLY A 102 5.96 -2.27 10.21
N ARG A 103 6.87 -2.48 9.26
CA ARG A 103 7.68 -1.43 8.63
C ARG A 103 6.94 -0.91 7.40
N VAL A 104 6.69 0.39 7.33
CA VAL A 104 5.99 1.03 6.22
C VAL A 104 6.97 1.34 5.10
N ILE A 105 6.72 0.79 3.91
CA ILE A 105 7.52 0.95 2.70
C ILE A 105 6.70 1.69 1.67
N TYR A 106 7.13 2.89 1.29
CA TYR A 106 6.52 3.65 0.22
C TYR A 106 7.15 3.26 -1.12
N LEU A 107 6.34 2.68 -2.01
CA LEU A 107 6.71 2.45 -3.40
C LEU A 107 6.44 3.75 -4.18
N SER A 108 7.50 4.53 -4.38
CA SER A 108 7.44 5.83 -5.06
C SER A 108 7.53 5.61 -6.57
N VAL A 109 6.54 6.10 -7.29
CA VAL A 109 6.52 6.12 -8.77
C VAL A 109 6.22 7.55 -9.17
N SER A 110 6.94 8.10 -10.14
CA SER A 110 6.70 9.45 -10.67
C SER A 110 5.30 9.57 -11.26
N GLU A 111 4.74 10.79 -11.29
CA GLU A 111 3.38 11.04 -11.78
C GLU A 111 3.21 10.55 -13.22
N GLU A 112 4.19 10.81 -14.10
CA GLU A 112 4.16 10.45 -15.51
C GLU A 112 4.10 8.93 -15.71
N ILE A 113 4.99 8.18 -15.03
CA ILE A 113 5.04 6.72 -15.12
C ILE A 113 3.78 6.12 -14.48
N ASN A 114 3.35 6.65 -13.36
CA ASN A 114 2.16 6.17 -12.68
C ASN A 114 0.90 6.33 -13.55
N LEU A 115 0.76 7.47 -14.25
CA LEU A 115 -0.32 7.68 -15.22
C LEU A 115 -0.27 6.67 -16.38
N SER A 116 0.90 6.30 -16.86
CA SER A 116 1.03 5.31 -17.94
C SER A 116 0.56 3.90 -17.52
N HIS A 117 0.64 3.57 -16.23
CA HIS A 117 0.15 2.32 -15.68
C HIS A 117 -1.37 2.28 -15.42
N LEU A 118 -2.03 3.42 -15.56
CA LEU A 118 -3.45 3.59 -15.23
C LEU A 118 -4.32 3.78 -16.48
N SER A 119 -4.19 2.89 -17.46
CA SER A 119 -5.04 2.91 -18.67
C SER A 119 -6.55 2.86 -18.36
N ASP A 120 -6.95 2.36 -17.18
CA ASP A 120 -8.35 2.11 -16.79
C ASP A 120 -8.67 2.64 -15.37
N LEU A 121 -8.33 3.90 -15.07
CA LEU A 121 -8.63 4.57 -13.80
C LEU A 121 -10.07 4.36 -13.28
N PRO A 122 -11.12 4.50 -14.11
CA PRO A 122 -12.50 4.35 -13.65
C PRO A 122 -12.85 2.94 -13.19
N THR A 123 -12.20 1.91 -13.74
CA THR A 123 -12.55 0.50 -13.48
C THR A 123 -11.87 -0.07 -12.23
N ARG A 124 -10.86 0.61 -11.68
CA ARG A 124 -10.10 0.12 -10.53
C ARG A 124 -10.60 0.59 -9.17
N GLY A 125 -11.69 1.36 -9.11
CA GLY A 125 -12.21 1.89 -7.84
C GLY A 125 -11.23 2.85 -7.16
N VAL A 126 -10.56 3.70 -7.93
CA VAL A 126 -9.65 4.71 -7.37
C VAL A 126 -10.45 5.74 -6.60
N VAL A 127 -10.11 5.93 -5.33
CA VAL A 127 -10.76 6.88 -4.43
C VAL A 127 -10.36 8.29 -4.81
N MET A 128 -11.25 8.99 -5.52
CA MET A 128 -11.08 10.37 -5.98
C MET A 128 -12.35 11.18 -5.72
N ARG A 129 -12.20 12.45 -5.37
CA ARG A 129 -13.33 13.37 -5.20
C ARG A 129 -13.84 13.86 -6.56
N ALA A 130 -15.10 14.25 -6.64
CA ALA A 130 -15.66 14.80 -7.86
C ALA A 130 -14.85 16.03 -8.34
N GLY A 131 -14.44 16.02 -9.61
CA GLY A 131 -13.63 17.07 -10.22
C GLY A 131 -12.14 17.03 -9.89
N GLN A 132 -11.68 16.11 -9.06
CA GLN A 132 -10.26 15.90 -8.77
C GLN A 132 -9.57 15.21 -9.95
N THR A 133 -8.44 15.73 -10.40
CA THR A 133 -7.58 15.08 -11.39
C THR A 133 -6.62 14.11 -10.71
N PHE A 134 -6.00 13.22 -11.51
CA PHE A 134 -4.95 12.37 -10.99
C PHE A 134 -3.74 13.16 -10.46
N ALA A 135 -3.38 14.25 -11.14
CA ALA A 135 -2.32 15.16 -10.70
C ALA A 135 -2.63 15.80 -9.34
N ASP A 136 -3.90 16.15 -9.09
CA ASP A 136 -4.33 16.66 -7.78
C ASP A 136 -4.21 15.57 -6.71
N LEU A 137 -4.64 14.37 -7.04
CA LEU A 137 -4.54 13.20 -6.15
C LEU A 137 -3.07 12.88 -5.83
N TYR A 138 -2.20 12.90 -6.84
CA TYR A 138 -0.77 12.65 -6.69
C TYR A 138 -0.13 13.68 -5.74
N ARG A 139 -0.37 14.98 -5.99
CA ARG A 139 0.13 16.07 -5.14
C ARG A 139 -0.37 16.01 -3.70
N GLU A 140 -1.61 15.57 -3.51
CA GLU A 140 -2.22 15.43 -2.18
C GLU A 140 -1.65 14.24 -1.40
N ARG A 141 -1.49 13.07 -2.05
CA ARG A 141 -1.12 11.82 -1.36
C ARG A 141 0.38 11.64 -1.17
N THR A 142 1.21 12.10 -2.11
CA THR A 142 2.67 11.91 -2.04
C THR A 142 3.26 12.38 -0.71
N PRO A 143 2.97 13.59 -0.20
CA PRO A 143 3.48 14.02 1.12
C PRO A 143 2.98 13.16 2.28
N LEU A 144 1.81 12.53 2.15
CA LEU A 144 1.27 11.64 3.18
C LEU A 144 1.99 10.29 3.17
N TYR A 145 2.30 9.73 1.99
CA TYR A 145 3.12 8.51 1.91
C TYR A 145 4.50 8.75 2.51
N GLU A 146 5.17 9.84 2.13
CA GLU A 146 6.49 10.22 2.67
C GLU A 146 6.47 10.38 4.19
N LYS A 147 5.42 11.01 4.72
CA LYS A 147 5.25 11.22 6.18
C LYS A 147 5.21 9.92 6.98
N TYR A 148 4.60 8.87 6.43
CA TYR A 148 4.38 7.62 7.15
C TYR A 148 5.44 6.55 6.83
N ALA A 149 6.26 6.76 5.80
CA ALA A 149 7.23 5.77 5.34
C ALA A 149 8.43 5.64 6.29
N ASP A 150 8.76 4.40 6.66
CA ASP A 150 10.04 4.03 7.27
C ASP A 150 11.13 3.82 6.19
N LEU A 151 10.72 3.52 4.96
CA LEU A 151 11.56 3.31 3.79
C LEU A 151 10.85 3.82 2.54
N ILE A 152 11.56 4.55 1.68
CA ILE A 152 11.09 4.97 0.36
C ILE A 152 11.90 4.23 -0.70
N VAL A 153 11.21 3.58 -1.62
CA VAL A 153 11.83 2.82 -2.72
C VAL A 153 11.35 3.41 -4.05
N ASP A 154 12.32 3.83 -4.86
CA ASP A 154 12.06 4.28 -6.22
C ASP A 154 11.65 3.09 -7.09
N CYS A 155 10.47 3.21 -7.68
CA CYS A 155 9.85 2.20 -8.53
C CYS A 155 9.57 2.71 -9.96
N ASP A 156 10.23 3.78 -10.40
CA ASP A 156 10.09 4.31 -11.77
C ASP A 156 10.49 3.28 -12.83
N GLY A 157 11.36 2.35 -12.48
CA GLY A 157 11.71 1.21 -13.33
C GLY A 157 10.68 0.07 -13.37
N PHE A 158 9.57 0.17 -12.63
CA PHE A 158 8.53 -0.87 -12.63
C PHE A 158 7.80 -0.91 -13.98
N THR A 159 7.82 -2.06 -14.63
CA THR A 159 7.15 -2.30 -15.91
C THR A 159 6.33 -3.59 -15.81
N PRO A 160 4.99 -3.49 -15.77
CA PRO A 160 4.12 -4.67 -15.56
C PRO A 160 4.30 -5.79 -16.56
N GLU A 161 4.70 -5.45 -17.81
CA GLU A 161 4.77 -6.37 -18.96
C GLU A 161 6.16 -6.98 -19.20
N ASP A 162 7.17 -6.70 -18.37
CA ASP A 162 8.57 -7.12 -18.58
C ASP A 162 8.90 -8.55 -18.12
N GLY A 163 7.88 -9.35 -17.89
CA GLY A 163 8.04 -10.73 -17.41
C GLY A 163 8.56 -10.82 -15.96
N GLY A 164 8.50 -9.73 -15.20
CA GLY A 164 8.87 -9.69 -13.79
C GLY A 164 10.31 -9.24 -13.51
N ALA A 165 11.08 -8.84 -14.52
CA ALA A 165 12.48 -8.41 -14.33
C ALA A 165 12.56 -7.16 -13.42
N SER A 166 11.72 -6.15 -13.65
CA SER A 166 11.62 -4.95 -12.80
C SER A 166 11.17 -5.28 -11.37
N VAL A 167 10.22 -6.21 -11.24
CA VAL A 167 9.76 -6.68 -9.93
C VAL A 167 10.92 -7.30 -9.14
N CYS A 168 11.70 -8.18 -9.77
CA CYS A 168 12.87 -8.79 -9.13
C CYS A 168 13.90 -7.75 -8.69
N ALA A 169 14.16 -6.73 -9.49
CA ALA A 169 15.10 -5.66 -9.18
C ALA A 169 14.63 -4.84 -7.96
N ILE A 170 13.33 -4.45 -7.93
CA ILE A 170 12.74 -3.69 -6.82
C ILE A 170 12.73 -4.53 -5.54
N VAL A 171 12.33 -5.80 -5.61
CA VAL A 171 12.36 -6.72 -4.46
C VAL A 171 13.78 -6.86 -3.92
N GLY A 172 14.79 -6.99 -4.78
CA GLY A 172 16.19 -7.04 -4.38
C GLY A 172 16.68 -5.77 -3.68
N THR A 173 16.21 -4.60 -4.13
CA THR A 173 16.47 -3.31 -3.48
C THR A 173 15.85 -3.27 -2.08
N ILE A 174 14.58 -3.65 -1.95
CA ILE A 174 13.88 -3.70 -0.65
C ILE A 174 14.62 -4.64 0.31
N GLU A 175 14.98 -5.85 -0.13
CA GLU A 175 15.68 -6.84 0.68
C GLU A 175 17.02 -6.31 1.22
N LYS A 176 17.79 -5.63 0.37
CA LYS A 176 19.06 -5.01 0.73
C LYS A 176 18.89 -3.92 1.79
N GLU A 177 17.92 -3.02 1.62
CA GLU A 177 17.62 -1.95 2.56
C GLU A 177 17.12 -2.49 3.91
N LEU A 178 16.31 -3.54 3.89
CA LEU A 178 15.84 -4.22 5.11
C LEU A 178 16.99 -4.88 5.87
N SER A 179 17.96 -5.44 5.16
CA SER A 179 19.13 -6.12 5.74
C SER A 179 20.16 -5.11 6.28
N GLY A 180 20.35 -3.97 5.60
CA GLY A 180 21.27 -2.90 6.03
C GLY A 180 20.82 -2.14 7.28
N ALA A 181 19.54 -2.17 7.61
CA ALA A 181 18.98 -1.51 8.79
C ALA A 181 19.05 -2.35 10.08
N ARG A 182 19.67 -3.54 10.05
CA ARG A 182 19.85 -4.43 11.22
C ARG A 182 21.20 -4.29 11.92
N VAL A 183 21.92 -3.17 11.71
CA VAL A 183 23.21 -2.88 12.41
C VAL A 183 23.00 -1.89 13.53
#